data_a69e4b3dfca93162801272532e672f84
#
_entry.id   a69e4b3dfca93162801272532e672f84
#
_cell.length_a   1.000
_cell.length_b   1.000
_cell.length_c   1.000
_cell.angle_alpha   90.00
_cell.angle_beta   90.00
_cell.angle_gamma   90.00
#
_symmetry.space_group_name_H-M   'P 1'
#
loop_
_entity.id
_entity.type
_entity.pdbx_description
1 polymer ?
#
loop_
_entity_poly.entity_id
_entity_poly.type
_entity_poly.pdbx_seq_one_letter_code
_entity_poly.pdbx_strand_id
1 'polypeptide(L)'
;MPKRVDIQSILVIGSGPIVIGQACEFDYSGTQACKALKEEGYKVILVNSNPATIMTDPDFSDRTYIEPLNVETLEKIIIKERPDTILPTIGGQTALNLAMELDAKGILKKYNVELIGASIEAIEKAEKRESFKNAMEKIGLRVPNSAIISNYESGLKQIKDIGFPAIIRPSFTLGGTGGSIAYSYDEFKILLKDGLEASPISEVQVDESIIGWKEFELEVVRDTKDNVVIICSIENFDPMGVHTGDSITVAPAQTLTDKQYQILRNYSIDIIREIGVDTGGSNIQFGINPENGDVVVIEMNPRVSRSSALASKATGYPIAKIAAKLAVGYSLDELPNDITRDTPASFEPTLDYVVVKIPRFTFEKFPETKAQLGTQMKSVGEVMSIGSTFKEALGKAMRSLEIDSIGFDRMEKSKGKVLSILSSNDPEKLWYLADALRLGISVDDIFNITKIDKWFLNNIREIIDLEKRILKKTISNIKPALILNAKEYGYSDIMISILLKTEEKEVRAYRSANSILPCYKMVDTCSAEFEAFTPYLYSTYEEECEAEPT
;
A
#
# COMPACT_ATOMS: atom_id res chain seq x y z
N MET A 1 28.98 20.49 -3.60
CA MET A 1 27.75 20.69 -2.84
C MET A 1 26.63 20.18 -3.72
N PRO A 2 25.85 19.22 -3.24
CA PRO A 2 24.85 18.56 -4.08
C PRO A 2 23.62 19.42 -4.36
N LYS A 3 23.28 20.34 -3.46
CA LYS A 3 22.08 21.19 -3.54
C LYS A 3 22.09 22.09 -4.78
N ARG A 4 21.00 22.15 -5.53
CA ARG A 4 20.78 23.05 -6.67
C ARG A 4 20.67 24.48 -6.19
N VAL A 5 21.70 25.29 -6.51
CA VAL A 5 21.78 26.71 -6.13
C VAL A 5 21.08 27.63 -7.13
N ASP A 6 20.71 27.13 -8.29
CA ASP A 6 19.95 27.81 -9.34
C ASP A 6 18.44 27.89 -9.02
N ILE A 7 17.95 27.06 -8.07
CA ILE A 7 16.58 27.06 -7.53
C ILE A 7 16.55 27.89 -6.24
N GLN A 8 15.60 28.81 -6.12
CA GLN A 8 15.34 29.58 -4.90
C GLN A 8 13.93 29.37 -4.37
N SER A 9 12.97 29.07 -5.25
CA SER A 9 11.56 28.95 -4.90
C SER A 9 10.90 27.73 -5.57
N ILE A 10 10.08 27.01 -4.80
CA ILE A 10 9.45 25.76 -5.22
C ILE A 10 7.96 25.84 -4.95
N LEU A 11 7.13 25.61 -5.97
CA LEU A 11 5.70 25.43 -5.83
C LEU A 11 5.39 23.95 -5.60
N VAL A 12 4.83 23.63 -4.44
CA VAL A 12 4.35 22.29 -4.09
C VAL A 12 2.83 22.24 -4.33
N ILE A 13 2.39 21.28 -5.12
CA ILE A 13 0.96 21.06 -5.36
C ILE A 13 0.48 19.96 -4.40
N GLY A 14 -0.50 20.29 -3.56
CA GLY A 14 -1.11 19.35 -2.63
C GLY A 14 -2.09 18.39 -3.31
N SER A 15 -2.67 17.50 -2.52
CA SER A 15 -3.54 16.42 -3.02
C SER A 15 -5.03 16.80 -3.10
N GLY A 16 -5.40 17.98 -2.64
CA GLY A 16 -6.81 18.38 -2.61
C GLY A 16 -7.57 17.83 -1.40
N PRO A 17 -8.89 17.59 -1.55
CA PRO A 17 -9.70 17.05 -0.47
C PRO A 17 -9.31 15.61 -0.15
N ILE A 18 -9.55 15.20 1.10
CA ILE A 18 -9.45 13.78 1.48
C ILE A 18 -10.64 13.04 0.86
N VAL A 19 -10.32 12.09 -0.03
CA VAL A 19 -11.29 11.23 -0.72
C VAL A 19 -10.85 9.78 -0.67
N ILE A 20 -11.75 8.84 -0.94
CA ILE A 20 -11.39 7.43 -1.09
C ILE A 20 -10.35 7.31 -2.19
N GLY A 21 -9.20 6.71 -1.87
CA GLY A 21 -8.07 6.55 -2.81
C GLY A 21 -7.00 7.63 -2.73
N GLN A 22 -7.26 8.79 -2.12
CA GLN A 22 -6.31 9.89 -1.94
C GLN A 22 -6.57 10.60 -0.61
N ALA A 23 -6.08 10.01 0.49
CA ALA A 23 -6.39 10.42 1.86
C ALA A 23 -5.20 11.08 2.59
N CYS A 24 -5.11 10.91 3.90
CA CYS A 24 -4.14 11.59 4.77
C CYS A 24 -2.67 11.19 4.52
N GLU A 25 -2.40 10.10 3.81
CA GLU A 25 -1.05 9.67 3.42
C GLU A 25 -0.35 10.70 2.55
N PHE A 26 -1.11 11.39 1.69
CA PHE A 26 -0.56 12.48 0.85
C PHE A 26 -0.36 13.77 1.64
N ASP A 27 -1.17 14.02 2.67
CA ASP A 27 -0.93 15.12 3.60
C ASP A 27 0.38 14.92 4.37
N TYR A 28 0.60 13.70 4.90
CA TYR A 28 1.87 13.33 5.52
C TYR A 28 3.05 13.54 4.56
N SER A 29 2.96 13.02 3.34
CA SER A 29 4.03 13.12 2.35
C SER A 29 4.32 14.58 1.95
N GLY A 30 3.28 15.37 1.73
CA GLY A 30 3.40 16.79 1.42
C GLY A 30 4.01 17.59 2.56
N THR A 31 3.60 17.33 3.80
CA THR A 31 4.17 17.95 5.00
C THR A 31 5.67 17.65 5.12
N GLN A 32 6.08 16.38 4.94
CA GLN A 32 7.48 15.98 5.00
C GLN A 32 8.31 16.63 3.90
N ALA A 33 7.78 16.75 2.69
CA ALA A 33 8.46 17.42 1.59
C ALA A 33 8.61 18.92 1.84
N CYS A 34 7.55 19.63 2.23
CA CYS A 34 7.62 21.05 2.55
C CYS A 34 8.64 21.33 3.66
N LYS A 35 8.63 20.51 4.72
CA LYS A 35 9.59 20.60 5.81
C LYS A 35 11.04 20.43 5.31
N ALA A 36 11.29 19.38 4.53
CA ALA A 36 12.62 19.09 3.99
C ALA A 36 13.14 20.24 3.10
N LEU A 37 12.29 20.79 2.24
CA LEU A 37 12.66 21.89 1.34
C LEU A 37 12.93 23.20 2.11
N LYS A 38 12.14 23.50 3.16
CA LYS A 38 12.40 24.65 4.05
C LYS A 38 13.70 24.49 4.83
N GLU A 39 13.98 23.32 5.36
CA GLU A 39 15.25 23.00 6.05
C GLU A 39 16.46 23.24 5.14
N GLU A 40 16.30 22.97 3.84
CA GLU A 40 17.32 23.25 2.84
C GLU A 40 17.38 24.75 2.44
N GLY A 41 16.49 25.59 2.97
CA GLY A 41 16.48 27.04 2.75
C GLY A 41 15.84 27.48 1.43
N TYR A 42 15.01 26.67 0.81
CA TYR A 42 14.19 27.09 -0.32
C TYR A 42 12.94 27.85 0.14
N LYS A 43 12.49 28.82 -0.66
CA LYS A 43 11.17 29.43 -0.47
C LYS A 43 10.12 28.44 -0.94
N VAL A 44 9.30 27.93 -0.01
CA VAL A 44 8.24 26.96 -0.29
C VAL A 44 6.91 27.67 -0.47
N ILE A 45 6.30 27.48 -1.63
CA ILE A 45 4.95 27.96 -1.96
C ILE A 45 4.06 26.74 -2.05
N LEU A 46 3.04 26.65 -1.21
CA LEU A 46 2.10 25.53 -1.20
C LEU A 46 0.74 25.96 -1.74
N VAL A 47 0.15 25.11 -2.57
CA VAL A 47 -1.27 25.24 -2.93
C VAL A 47 -2.01 23.95 -2.58
N ASN A 48 -3.09 24.04 -1.82
CA ASN A 48 -4.00 22.94 -1.53
C ASN A 48 -5.41 23.48 -1.31
N SER A 49 -6.42 22.71 -1.69
CA SER A 49 -7.83 23.12 -1.50
C SER A 49 -8.41 22.73 -0.13
N ASN A 50 -7.74 21.88 0.62
CA ASN A 50 -8.18 21.46 1.95
C ASN A 50 -7.42 22.20 3.05
N PRO A 51 -8.07 23.11 3.80
CA PRO A 51 -7.39 23.90 4.83
C PRO A 51 -7.14 23.12 6.13
N ALA A 52 -7.72 21.93 6.28
CA ALA A 52 -7.59 21.10 7.49
C ALA A 52 -6.42 20.09 7.41
N THR A 53 -5.62 20.13 6.34
CA THR A 53 -4.43 19.30 6.22
C THR A 53 -3.26 19.88 7.02
N ILE A 54 -2.37 19.01 7.51
CA ILE A 54 -1.17 19.43 8.26
C ILE A 54 -0.23 20.24 7.34
N MET A 55 -0.09 19.84 6.06
CA MET A 55 0.76 20.55 5.10
C MET A 55 0.39 22.03 4.95
N THR A 56 -0.89 22.40 5.17
CA THR A 56 -1.35 23.79 5.05
C THR A 56 -1.13 24.63 6.30
N ASP A 57 -0.58 24.04 7.37
CA ASP A 57 -0.17 24.79 8.53
C ASP A 57 0.93 25.82 8.14
N PRO A 58 0.81 27.08 8.62
CA PRO A 58 1.76 28.15 8.26
C PRO A 58 3.23 27.87 8.52
N ASP A 59 3.54 26.91 9.43
CA ASP A 59 4.92 26.56 9.77
C ASP A 59 5.64 25.80 8.63
N PHE A 60 4.89 25.15 7.72
CA PHE A 60 5.48 24.27 6.70
C PHE A 60 5.76 24.95 5.35
N SER A 61 5.22 26.14 5.10
CA SER A 61 5.50 26.87 3.86
C SER A 61 5.68 28.37 4.11
N ASP A 62 6.33 29.09 3.17
CA ASP A 62 6.47 30.55 3.21
C ASP A 62 5.23 31.25 2.68
N ARG A 63 4.47 30.57 1.81
CA ARG A 63 3.18 30.99 1.28
C ARG A 63 2.26 29.78 1.12
N THR A 64 1.10 29.83 1.73
CA THR A 64 0.05 28.80 1.60
C THR A 64 -1.16 29.40 0.86
N TYR A 65 -1.52 28.80 -0.27
CA TYR A 65 -2.71 29.12 -1.04
C TYR A 65 -3.78 28.07 -0.79
N ILE A 66 -4.87 28.46 -0.13
CA ILE A 66 -6.07 27.63 0.02
C ILE A 66 -7.00 27.97 -1.14
N GLU A 67 -6.81 27.28 -2.25
CA GLU A 67 -7.45 27.59 -3.52
C GLU A 67 -7.83 26.31 -4.28
N PRO A 68 -8.78 26.39 -5.22
CA PRO A 68 -9.12 25.26 -6.09
C PRO A 68 -7.90 24.75 -6.86
N LEU A 69 -7.72 23.43 -6.88
CA LEU A 69 -6.66 22.79 -7.65
C LEU A 69 -7.08 22.62 -9.12
N ASN A 70 -6.86 23.65 -9.91
CA ASN A 70 -7.09 23.68 -11.34
C ASN A 70 -6.02 24.55 -12.04
N VAL A 71 -5.89 24.41 -13.35
CA VAL A 71 -4.84 25.08 -14.14
C VAL A 71 -4.95 26.58 -14.07
N GLU A 72 -6.17 27.15 -14.10
CA GLU A 72 -6.37 28.59 -14.06
C GLU A 72 -5.86 29.20 -12.75
N THR A 73 -6.15 28.56 -11.63
CA THR A 73 -5.66 28.99 -10.31
C THR A 73 -4.15 28.87 -10.22
N LEU A 74 -3.61 27.74 -10.68
CA LEU A 74 -2.15 27.51 -10.68
C LEU A 74 -1.43 28.53 -11.56
N GLU A 75 -1.93 28.85 -12.77
CA GLU A 75 -1.33 29.90 -13.61
C GLU A 75 -1.33 31.26 -12.89
N LYS A 76 -2.41 31.65 -12.19
CA LYS A 76 -2.44 32.88 -11.40
C LYS A 76 -1.39 32.91 -10.28
N ILE A 77 -1.21 31.78 -9.60
CA ILE A 77 -0.18 31.64 -8.54
C ILE A 77 1.21 31.73 -9.16
N ILE A 78 1.47 31.05 -10.29
CA ILE A 78 2.74 31.10 -11.01
C ILE A 78 3.04 32.54 -11.45
N ILE A 79 2.08 33.28 -11.98
CA ILE A 79 2.25 34.68 -12.36
C ILE A 79 2.65 35.54 -11.17
N LYS A 80 2.03 35.31 -10.02
CA LYS A 80 2.23 36.14 -8.82
C LYS A 80 3.52 35.82 -8.09
N GLU A 81 3.80 34.52 -7.86
CA GLU A 81 4.93 34.08 -7.05
C GLU A 81 6.21 33.83 -7.84
N ARG A 82 6.13 33.59 -9.15
CA ARG A 82 7.25 33.30 -10.04
C ARG A 82 8.16 32.19 -9.50
N PRO A 83 7.63 31.02 -9.18
CA PRO A 83 8.45 29.91 -8.70
C PRO A 83 9.43 29.48 -9.79
N ASP A 84 10.63 29.06 -9.38
CA ASP A 84 11.63 28.50 -10.31
C ASP A 84 11.19 27.08 -10.74
N THR A 85 10.59 26.33 -9.81
CA THR A 85 10.22 24.94 -10.05
C THR A 85 8.86 24.58 -9.44
N ILE A 86 8.28 23.47 -9.94
CA ILE A 86 7.10 22.81 -9.38
C ILE A 86 7.46 21.38 -9.00
N LEU A 87 7.05 20.95 -7.79
CA LEU A 87 7.14 19.57 -7.30
C LEU A 87 5.75 18.94 -7.26
N PRO A 88 5.34 18.15 -8.29
CA PRO A 88 4.02 17.54 -8.34
C PRO A 88 3.97 16.13 -7.70
N THR A 89 5.12 15.47 -7.53
CA THR A 89 5.20 14.03 -7.20
C THR A 89 4.77 13.69 -5.77
N ILE A 90 4.45 14.68 -4.96
CA ILE A 90 4.03 14.53 -3.55
C ILE A 90 2.51 14.66 -3.37
N GLY A 91 1.81 15.32 -4.30
CA GLY A 91 0.38 15.63 -4.19
C GLY A 91 -0.55 14.60 -4.86
N GLY A 92 -0.09 13.36 -5.02
CA GLY A 92 -0.89 12.28 -5.60
C GLY A 92 -1.24 12.48 -7.07
N GLN A 93 -2.27 11.79 -7.53
CA GLN A 93 -2.71 11.84 -8.93
C GLN A 93 -3.18 13.22 -9.37
N THR A 94 -3.84 13.95 -8.46
CA THR A 94 -4.31 15.32 -8.73
C THR A 94 -3.16 16.23 -9.15
N ALA A 95 -2.06 16.20 -8.41
CA ALA A 95 -0.91 17.06 -8.71
C ALA A 95 -0.20 16.66 -10.02
N LEU A 96 -0.07 15.34 -10.31
CA LEU A 96 0.50 14.88 -11.57
C LEU A 96 -0.35 15.31 -12.77
N ASN A 97 -1.66 15.13 -12.70
CA ASN A 97 -2.57 15.52 -13.77
C ASN A 97 -2.47 17.03 -14.05
N LEU A 98 -2.41 17.85 -13.00
CA LEU A 98 -2.26 19.30 -13.14
C LEU A 98 -0.91 19.69 -13.75
N ALA A 99 0.18 19.01 -13.39
CA ALA A 99 1.49 19.26 -14.00
C ALA A 99 1.47 18.96 -15.52
N MET A 100 0.83 17.85 -15.90
CA MET A 100 0.65 17.48 -17.31
C MET A 100 -0.19 18.51 -18.07
N GLU A 101 -1.29 19.00 -17.47
CA GLU A 101 -2.14 20.02 -18.08
C GLU A 101 -1.43 21.38 -18.21
N LEU A 102 -0.63 21.78 -17.21
CA LEU A 102 0.18 23.00 -17.26
C LEU A 102 1.20 22.96 -18.42
N ASP A 103 1.85 21.82 -18.60
CA ASP A 103 2.78 21.61 -19.70
C ASP A 103 2.07 21.63 -21.06
N ALA A 104 1.01 20.85 -21.21
CA ALA A 104 0.22 20.76 -22.45
C ALA A 104 -0.33 22.13 -22.91
N LYS A 105 -0.66 23.02 -21.96
CA LYS A 105 -1.06 24.42 -22.24
C LYS A 105 0.10 25.36 -22.45
N GLY A 106 1.34 24.88 -22.38
CA GLY A 106 2.56 25.68 -22.55
C GLY A 106 2.83 26.68 -21.42
N ILE A 107 2.15 26.55 -20.29
CA ILE A 107 2.28 27.49 -19.14
C ILE A 107 3.65 27.37 -18.51
N LEU A 108 4.18 26.15 -18.33
CA LEU A 108 5.50 25.93 -17.77
C LEU A 108 6.57 26.66 -18.60
N LYS A 109 6.55 26.45 -19.91
CA LYS A 109 7.47 27.10 -20.85
C LYS A 109 7.31 28.64 -20.89
N LYS A 110 6.05 29.10 -20.86
CA LYS A 110 5.72 30.56 -20.91
C LYS A 110 6.33 31.33 -19.73
N TYR A 111 6.34 30.71 -18.55
CA TYR A 111 6.82 31.35 -17.32
C TYR A 111 8.20 30.86 -16.88
N ASN A 112 8.86 30.02 -17.69
CA ASN A 112 10.15 29.39 -17.40
C ASN A 112 10.18 28.66 -16.05
N VAL A 113 9.19 27.77 -15.81
CA VAL A 113 9.07 26.98 -14.60
C VAL A 113 9.46 25.54 -14.93
N GLU A 114 10.41 24.98 -14.18
CA GLU A 114 10.87 23.60 -14.33
C GLU A 114 10.03 22.64 -13.49
N LEU A 115 9.76 21.43 -13.98
CA LEU A 115 9.24 20.33 -13.16
C LEU A 115 10.40 19.56 -12.52
N ILE A 116 10.32 19.33 -11.21
CA ILE A 116 11.26 18.51 -10.45
C ILE A 116 10.56 17.30 -9.85
N GLY A 117 11.32 16.24 -9.52
CA GLY A 117 10.80 14.98 -8.96
C GLY A 117 10.41 13.95 -10.01
N ALA A 118 9.80 14.35 -11.13
CA ALA A 118 9.59 13.51 -12.30
C ALA A 118 9.41 14.39 -13.56
N SER A 119 9.96 13.94 -14.67
CA SER A 119 9.77 14.61 -15.96
C SER A 119 8.39 14.29 -16.55
N ILE A 120 7.90 15.16 -17.45
CA ILE A 120 6.65 14.93 -18.21
C ILE A 120 6.71 13.59 -18.94
N GLU A 121 7.85 13.26 -19.55
CA GLU A 121 8.05 12.01 -20.27
C GLU A 121 7.94 10.79 -19.34
N ALA A 122 8.55 10.85 -18.16
CA ALA A 122 8.45 9.77 -17.16
C ALA A 122 7.01 9.58 -16.68
N ILE A 123 6.28 10.67 -16.42
CA ILE A 123 4.87 10.63 -16.02
C ILE A 123 4.04 10.02 -17.15
N GLU A 124 4.21 10.44 -18.40
CA GLU A 124 3.48 9.88 -19.54
C GLU A 124 3.74 8.38 -19.74
N LYS A 125 5.01 7.97 -19.64
CA LYS A 125 5.38 6.55 -19.78
C LYS A 125 4.75 5.69 -18.70
N ALA A 126 4.68 6.18 -17.46
CA ALA A 126 4.11 5.42 -16.35
C ALA A 126 2.58 5.38 -16.38
N GLU A 127 1.93 6.51 -16.69
CA GLU A 127 0.47 6.66 -16.56
C GLU A 127 -0.31 6.22 -17.80
N LYS A 128 0.27 6.36 -19.00
CA LYS A 128 -0.40 5.92 -20.24
C LYS A 128 -0.14 4.43 -20.46
N ARG A 129 -1.21 3.63 -20.41
CA ARG A 129 -1.15 2.15 -20.50
C ARG A 129 -0.36 1.64 -21.67
N GLU A 130 -0.58 2.19 -22.87
CA GLU A 130 0.15 1.78 -24.08
C GLU A 130 1.64 2.10 -23.97
N SER A 131 1.98 3.30 -23.48
CA SER A 131 3.36 3.72 -23.27
C SER A 131 4.05 2.85 -22.23
N PHE A 132 3.34 2.54 -21.13
CA PHE A 132 3.83 1.64 -20.08
C PHE A 132 4.07 0.23 -20.62
N LYS A 133 3.08 -0.34 -21.35
CA LYS A 133 3.22 -1.65 -21.97
C LYS A 133 4.43 -1.72 -22.88
N ASN A 134 4.59 -0.74 -23.79
CA ASN A 134 5.71 -0.68 -24.73
C ASN A 134 7.05 -0.56 -23.98
N ALA A 135 7.10 0.21 -22.87
CA ALA A 135 8.28 0.33 -22.03
C ALA A 135 8.64 -1.01 -21.37
N MET A 136 7.65 -1.74 -20.83
CA MET A 136 7.88 -3.05 -20.23
C MET A 136 8.34 -4.09 -21.28
N GLU A 137 7.70 -4.14 -22.42
CA GLU A 137 8.09 -5.03 -23.52
C GLU A 137 9.52 -4.76 -24.01
N LYS A 138 9.93 -3.49 -24.06
CA LYS A 138 11.29 -3.07 -24.45
C LYS A 138 12.37 -3.66 -23.53
N ILE A 139 12.10 -3.77 -22.24
CA ILE A 139 13.01 -4.36 -21.25
C ILE A 139 12.74 -5.86 -21.01
N GLY A 140 11.89 -6.49 -21.83
CA GLY A 140 11.61 -7.91 -21.78
C GLY A 140 10.72 -8.36 -20.62
N LEU A 141 9.97 -7.44 -20.02
CA LEU A 141 9.04 -7.74 -18.93
C LEU A 141 7.62 -7.95 -19.45
N ARG A 142 6.93 -8.90 -18.83
CA ARG A 142 5.54 -9.22 -19.16
C ARG A 142 4.58 -8.30 -18.39
N VAL A 143 3.62 -7.76 -19.10
CA VAL A 143 2.39 -7.17 -18.55
C VAL A 143 1.20 -8.07 -18.91
N PRO A 144 0.03 -7.97 -18.24
CA PRO A 144 -1.15 -8.70 -18.67
C PRO A 144 -1.47 -8.43 -20.13
N ASN A 145 -1.79 -9.48 -20.90
CA ASN A 145 -2.16 -9.33 -22.29
C ASN A 145 -3.41 -8.45 -22.39
N SER A 146 -3.42 -7.54 -23.35
CA SER A 146 -4.53 -6.61 -23.53
C SER A 146 -4.77 -6.31 -25.00
N ALA A 147 -6.03 -6.06 -25.35
CA ALA A 147 -6.41 -5.61 -26.68
C ALA A 147 -7.46 -4.50 -26.60
N ILE A 148 -7.32 -3.50 -27.47
CA ILE A 148 -8.36 -2.51 -27.71
C ILE A 148 -9.25 -3.01 -28.82
N ILE A 149 -10.55 -3.13 -28.54
CA ILE A 149 -11.56 -3.70 -29.44
C ILE A 149 -12.59 -2.64 -29.74
N SER A 150 -12.69 -2.26 -31.03
CA SER A 150 -13.64 -1.27 -31.53
C SER A 150 -14.80 -1.88 -32.32
N ASN A 151 -14.78 -3.21 -32.54
CA ASN A 151 -15.89 -3.91 -33.17
C ASN A 151 -15.98 -5.36 -32.67
N TYR A 152 -17.19 -5.88 -32.68
CA TYR A 152 -17.54 -7.19 -32.14
C TYR A 152 -16.75 -8.34 -32.79
N GLU A 153 -16.64 -8.37 -34.12
CA GLU A 153 -16.00 -9.47 -34.87
C GLU A 153 -14.49 -9.53 -34.62
N SER A 154 -13.83 -8.37 -34.49
CA SER A 154 -12.41 -8.33 -34.11
C SER A 154 -12.19 -8.83 -32.69
N GLY A 155 -13.10 -8.51 -31.76
CA GLY A 155 -13.03 -8.97 -30.41
C GLY A 155 -13.12 -10.49 -30.26
N LEU A 156 -14.01 -11.12 -31.02
CA LEU A 156 -14.13 -12.58 -31.05
C LEU A 156 -12.88 -13.30 -31.59
N LYS A 157 -12.03 -12.61 -32.34
CA LYS A 157 -10.74 -13.15 -32.79
C LYS A 157 -9.66 -12.93 -31.74
N GLN A 158 -9.56 -11.71 -31.21
CA GLN A 158 -8.50 -11.30 -30.28
C GLN A 158 -8.60 -11.99 -28.92
N ILE A 159 -9.80 -12.37 -28.46
CA ILE A 159 -9.98 -13.09 -27.19
C ILE A 159 -9.22 -14.41 -27.13
N LYS A 160 -8.92 -15.02 -28.29
CA LYS A 160 -8.15 -16.28 -28.34
C LYS A 160 -6.71 -16.11 -27.87
N ASP A 161 -6.15 -14.92 -28.06
CA ASP A 161 -4.79 -14.57 -27.64
C ASP A 161 -4.74 -14.09 -26.19
N ILE A 162 -5.87 -13.56 -25.68
CA ILE A 162 -6.00 -13.09 -24.28
C ILE A 162 -6.33 -14.26 -23.35
N GLY A 163 -7.26 -15.14 -23.75
CA GLY A 163 -7.72 -16.25 -22.93
C GLY A 163 -8.80 -15.86 -21.89
N PHE A 164 -9.09 -16.79 -20.99
CA PHE A 164 -10.09 -16.62 -19.92
C PHE A 164 -9.51 -16.94 -18.54
N PRO A 165 -10.01 -16.26 -17.47
CA PRO A 165 -10.96 -15.16 -17.49
C PRO A 165 -10.45 -13.92 -18.20
N ALA A 166 -11.36 -13.09 -18.77
CA ALA A 166 -11.02 -11.85 -19.43
C ALA A 166 -11.80 -10.68 -18.81
N ILE A 167 -11.12 -9.56 -18.58
CA ILE A 167 -11.72 -8.34 -18.05
C ILE A 167 -12.07 -7.43 -19.21
N ILE A 168 -13.33 -6.99 -19.29
CA ILE A 168 -13.84 -6.08 -20.32
C ILE A 168 -14.06 -4.73 -19.68
N ARG A 169 -13.46 -3.67 -20.25
CA ARG A 169 -13.56 -2.29 -19.75
C ARG A 169 -13.94 -1.36 -20.88
N PRO A 170 -15.17 -0.82 -20.90
CA PRO A 170 -15.55 0.19 -21.86
C PRO A 170 -14.68 1.43 -21.74
N SER A 171 -14.24 1.98 -22.87
CA SER A 171 -13.46 3.21 -22.92
C SER A 171 -14.33 4.44 -22.61
N PHE A 172 -13.76 5.43 -21.91
CA PHE A 172 -14.40 6.71 -21.57
C PHE A 172 -15.69 6.60 -20.73
N THR A 173 -15.81 5.56 -19.90
CA THR A 173 -16.89 5.46 -18.91
C THR A 173 -16.45 5.96 -17.52
N LEU A 174 -17.37 6.58 -16.79
CA LEU A 174 -17.10 7.06 -15.43
C LEU A 174 -17.27 5.93 -14.42
N GLY A 175 -16.31 5.82 -13.48
CA GLY A 175 -16.42 4.92 -12.32
C GLY A 175 -16.43 3.43 -12.63
N GLY A 176 -15.92 3.01 -13.82
CA GLY A 176 -15.89 1.60 -14.20
C GLY A 176 -17.23 1.07 -14.70
N THR A 177 -18.16 1.96 -15.08
CA THR A 177 -19.48 1.60 -15.63
C THR A 177 -19.33 0.68 -16.84
N GLY A 178 -20.06 -0.44 -16.87
CA GLY A 178 -20.02 -1.43 -17.92
C GLY A 178 -18.83 -2.38 -17.87
N GLY A 179 -17.94 -2.23 -16.88
CA GLY A 179 -16.85 -3.16 -16.65
C GLY A 179 -17.37 -4.52 -16.22
N SER A 180 -16.84 -5.60 -16.83
CA SER A 180 -17.31 -6.97 -16.59
C SER A 180 -16.16 -7.97 -16.70
N ILE A 181 -16.38 -9.19 -16.21
CA ILE A 181 -15.43 -10.31 -16.29
C ILE A 181 -16.13 -11.46 -16.98
N ALA A 182 -15.53 -11.94 -18.07
CA ALA A 182 -15.98 -13.12 -18.79
C ALA A 182 -15.15 -14.33 -18.38
N TYR A 183 -15.78 -15.39 -17.93
CA TYR A 183 -15.14 -16.66 -17.56
C TYR A 183 -15.19 -17.69 -18.69
N SER A 184 -15.99 -17.43 -19.72
CA SER A 184 -16.14 -18.33 -20.87
C SER A 184 -16.34 -17.53 -22.15
N TYR A 185 -16.15 -18.23 -23.29
CA TYR A 185 -16.37 -17.63 -24.61
C TYR A 185 -17.82 -17.17 -24.82
N ASP A 186 -18.80 -17.91 -24.27
CA ASP A 186 -20.21 -17.55 -24.42
C ASP A 186 -20.59 -16.33 -23.58
N GLU A 187 -20.05 -16.22 -22.37
CA GLU A 187 -20.18 -15.00 -21.56
C GLU A 187 -19.51 -13.80 -22.24
N PHE A 188 -18.31 -14.02 -22.81
CA PHE A 188 -17.57 -12.96 -23.50
C PHE A 188 -18.36 -12.34 -24.64
N LYS A 189 -19.07 -13.15 -25.46
CA LYS A 189 -19.90 -12.64 -26.55
C LYS A 189 -20.97 -11.65 -26.07
N ILE A 190 -21.61 -11.95 -24.95
CA ILE A 190 -22.68 -11.10 -24.39
C ILE A 190 -22.04 -9.84 -23.82
N LEU A 191 -21.05 -10.00 -22.95
CA LEU A 191 -20.42 -8.89 -22.22
C LEU A 191 -19.61 -7.96 -23.14
N LEU A 192 -19.03 -8.47 -24.22
CA LEU A 192 -18.36 -7.65 -25.24
C LEU A 192 -19.35 -6.72 -25.94
N LYS A 193 -20.54 -7.23 -26.30
CA LYS A 193 -21.58 -6.43 -26.91
C LYS A 193 -22.05 -5.32 -25.99
N ASP A 194 -22.36 -5.67 -24.73
CA ASP A 194 -22.79 -4.73 -23.72
C ASP A 194 -21.72 -3.65 -23.45
N GLY A 195 -20.46 -4.07 -23.42
CA GLY A 195 -19.32 -3.16 -23.23
C GLY A 195 -19.14 -2.17 -24.39
N LEU A 196 -19.25 -2.63 -25.63
CA LEU A 196 -19.18 -1.77 -26.82
C LEU A 196 -20.35 -0.77 -26.89
N GLU A 197 -21.55 -1.19 -26.46
CA GLU A 197 -22.72 -0.31 -26.37
C GLU A 197 -22.59 0.71 -25.22
N ALA A 198 -21.95 0.34 -24.12
CA ALA A 198 -21.73 1.24 -22.97
C ALA A 198 -20.68 2.32 -23.26
N SER A 199 -19.76 2.10 -24.18
CA SER A 199 -18.71 3.06 -24.52
C SER A 199 -19.23 4.13 -25.47
N PRO A 200 -19.06 5.44 -25.17
CA PRO A 200 -19.46 6.53 -26.07
C PRO A 200 -18.81 6.50 -27.45
N ILE A 201 -17.68 5.82 -27.59
CA ILE A 201 -16.92 5.69 -28.84
C ILE A 201 -16.93 4.25 -29.38
N SER A 202 -17.80 3.37 -28.81
CA SER A 202 -17.89 1.95 -29.18
C SER A 202 -16.54 1.23 -29.13
N GLU A 203 -15.79 1.46 -28.06
CA GLU A 203 -14.48 0.86 -27.83
C GLU A 203 -14.40 0.25 -26.44
N VAL A 204 -13.86 -0.96 -26.35
CA VAL A 204 -13.55 -1.62 -25.07
C VAL A 204 -12.10 -2.06 -25.04
N GLN A 205 -11.50 -1.98 -23.87
CA GLN A 205 -10.26 -2.69 -23.58
C GLN A 205 -10.61 -4.05 -22.98
N VAL A 206 -9.99 -5.09 -23.50
CA VAL A 206 -10.09 -6.45 -22.95
C VAL A 206 -8.71 -6.85 -22.43
N ASP A 207 -8.65 -7.20 -21.16
CA ASP A 207 -7.41 -7.56 -20.47
C ASP A 207 -7.44 -9.03 -20.05
N GLU A 208 -6.28 -9.71 -20.09
CA GLU A 208 -6.04 -10.97 -19.40
C GLU A 208 -6.35 -10.79 -17.91
N SER A 209 -7.14 -11.70 -17.34
CA SER A 209 -7.44 -11.65 -15.92
C SER A 209 -6.37 -12.41 -15.13
N ILE A 210 -5.80 -11.71 -14.18
CA ILE A 210 -4.88 -12.28 -13.19
C ILE A 210 -5.55 -12.44 -11.81
N ILE A 211 -6.90 -12.53 -11.80
CA ILE A 211 -7.66 -12.79 -10.57
C ILE A 211 -7.17 -14.10 -9.93
N GLY A 212 -6.95 -14.03 -8.62
CA GLY A 212 -6.43 -15.17 -7.86
C GLY A 212 -4.91 -15.28 -7.84
N TRP A 213 -4.18 -14.45 -8.58
CA TRP A 213 -2.73 -14.35 -8.46
C TRP A 213 -2.34 -13.65 -7.15
N LYS A 214 -1.13 -13.91 -6.69
CA LYS A 214 -0.55 -13.20 -5.54
C LYS A 214 -0.15 -11.81 -5.97
N GLU A 215 -0.36 -10.82 -5.11
CA GLU A 215 0.00 -9.42 -5.37
C GLU A 215 1.13 -8.97 -4.45
N PHE A 216 2.13 -8.34 -5.05
CA PHE A 216 3.28 -7.78 -4.35
C PHE A 216 3.54 -6.35 -4.82
N GLU A 217 4.04 -5.52 -3.91
CA GLU A 217 4.47 -4.16 -4.21
C GLU A 217 5.91 -3.96 -3.71
N LEU A 218 6.71 -3.22 -4.48
CA LEU A 218 8.01 -2.76 -4.05
C LEU A 218 8.03 -1.23 -4.06
N GLU A 219 8.39 -0.65 -2.92
CA GLU A 219 8.68 0.78 -2.81
C GLU A 219 10.14 1.01 -3.16
N VAL A 220 10.39 1.83 -4.17
CA VAL A 220 11.70 2.02 -4.78
C VAL A 220 12.06 3.49 -4.82
N VAL A 221 13.30 3.82 -4.52
CA VAL A 221 13.84 5.18 -4.66
C VAL A 221 15.05 5.14 -5.58
N ARG A 222 15.14 6.11 -6.50
CA ARG A 222 16.29 6.28 -7.40
C ARG A 222 16.74 7.73 -7.44
N ASP A 223 18.06 7.94 -7.54
CA ASP A 223 18.68 9.25 -7.72
C ASP A 223 19.31 9.42 -9.12
N THR A 224 19.77 10.64 -9.40
CA THR A 224 20.42 11.03 -10.68
C THR A 224 21.78 10.34 -10.92
N LYS A 225 22.41 9.77 -9.88
CA LYS A 225 23.63 8.96 -9.99
C LYS A 225 23.36 7.49 -10.27
N ASP A 226 22.08 7.13 -10.47
CA ASP A 226 21.62 5.75 -10.67
C ASP A 226 21.76 4.84 -9.42
N ASN A 227 21.85 5.42 -8.23
CA ASN A 227 21.68 4.64 -7.02
C ASN A 227 20.20 4.27 -6.90
N VAL A 228 19.91 2.99 -6.74
CA VAL A 228 18.54 2.45 -6.59
C VAL A 228 18.45 1.67 -5.30
N VAL A 229 17.43 1.96 -4.48
CA VAL A 229 17.17 1.31 -3.19
C VAL A 229 15.75 0.78 -3.16
N ILE A 230 15.59 -0.49 -2.80
CA ILE A 230 14.29 -1.08 -2.48
C ILE A 230 14.03 -0.82 -0.99
N ILE A 231 13.09 0.08 -0.72
CA ILE A 231 12.79 0.51 0.65
C ILE A 231 12.00 -0.56 1.40
N CYS A 232 11.03 -1.17 0.73
CA CYS A 232 10.14 -2.13 1.34
C CYS A 232 9.51 -3.04 0.30
N SER A 233 9.40 -4.33 0.62
CA SER A 233 8.52 -5.26 -0.08
C SER A 233 7.23 -5.41 0.70
N ILE A 234 6.10 -5.33 0.01
CA ILE A 234 4.75 -5.42 0.57
C ILE A 234 4.03 -6.58 -0.11
N GLU A 235 3.30 -7.35 0.66
CA GLU A 235 2.48 -8.46 0.16
C GLU A 235 1.02 -8.23 0.52
N ASN A 236 0.12 -8.43 -0.43
CA ASN A 236 -1.31 -8.43 -0.19
C ASN A 236 -1.77 -9.80 0.32
N PHE A 237 -2.54 -9.79 1.41
CA PHE A 237 -3.16 -10.97 1.98
C PHE A 237 -4.27 -11.52 1.05
N ASP A 238 -5.07 -10.61 0.47
CA ASP A 238 -6.07 -10.96 -0.52
C ASP A 238 -5.41 -11.15 -1.88
N PRO A 239 -5.83 -12.16 -2.66
CA PRO A 239 -5.36 -12.34 -4.02
C PRO A 239 -5.87 -11.21 -4.94
N MET A 240 -5.25 -11.08 -6.11
CA MET A 240 -5.71 -10.17 -7.16
C MET A 240 -7.20 -10.30 -7.42
N GLY A 241 -7.87 -9.16 -7.58
CA GLY A 241 -9.33 -9.01 -7.69
C GLY A 241 -9.95 -8.16 -6.58
N VAL A 242 -9.23 -7.95 -5.48
CA VAL A 242 -9.49 -6.93 -4.47
C VAL A 242 -8.48 -5.80 -4.68
N HIS A 243 -8.94 -4.55 -4.62
CA HIS A 243 -8.05 -3.39 -4.75
C HIS A 243 -7.01 -3.39 -3.62
N THR A 244 -5.73 -3.14 -3.92
CA THR A 244 -4.64 -3.17 -2.93
C THR A 244 -4.91 -2.29 -1.71
N GLY A 245 -5.56 -1.13 -1.87
CA GLY A 245 -5.99 -0.27 -0.76
C GLY A 245 -7.01 -0.91 0.18
N ASP A 246 -7.80 -1.86 -0.31
CA ASP A 246 -8.83 -2.60 0.43
C ASP A 246 -8.34 -3.96 0.94
N SER A 247 -7.14 -4.39 0.55
CA SER A 247 -6.51 -5.61 1.04
C SER A 247 -5.80 -5.37 2.36
N ILE A 248 -5.74 -6.42 3.18
CA ILE A 248 -4.78 -6.50 4.28
C ILE A 248 -3.39 -6.62 3.65
N THR A 249 -2.44 -5.81 4.10
CA THR A 249 -1.07 -5.86 3.57
C THR A 249 -0.06 -6.15 4.67
N VAL A 250 1.01 -6.85 4.30
CA VAL A 250 2.05 -7.30 5.20
C VAL A 250 3.41 -6.86 4.66
N ALA A 251 4.24 -6.32 5.52
CA ALA A 251 5.61 -5.92 5.21
C ALA A 251 6.58 -6.43 6.29
N PRO A 252 7.76 -6.94 5.91
CA PRO A 252 8.14 -7.29 4.53
C PRO A 252 7.30 -8.45 3.98
N ALA A 253 7.33 -8.69 2.66
CA ALA A 253 6.65 -9.81 2.04
C ALA A 253 7.08 -11.15 2.66
N GLN A 254 6.11 -11.99 3.04
CA GLN A 254 6.35 -13.19 3.84
C GLN A 254 6.43 -14.48 3.02
N THR A 255 5.81 -14.49 1.83
CA THR A 255 5.66 -15.72 1.05
C THR A 255 6.52 -15.75 -0.22
N LEU A 256 7.31 -14.71 -0.45
CA LEU A 256 8.34 -14.72 -1.51
C LEU A 256 9.49 -15.64 -1.10
N THR A 257 9.91 -16.48 -2.03
CA THR A 257 11.23 -17.11 -1.92
C THR A 257 12.31 -16.05 -2.21
N ASP A 258 13.52 -16.25 -1.70
CA ASP A 258 14.66 -15.37 -1.99
C ASP A 258 14.86 -15.16 -3.50
N LYS A 259 14.74 -16.23 -4.29
CA LYS A 259 14.84 -16.16 -5.75
C LYS A 259 13.75 -15.26 -6.36
N GLN A 260 12.51 -15.37 -5.91
CA GLN A 260 11.41 -14.52 -6.39
C GLN A 260 11.64 -13.07 -5.98
N TYR A 261 12.05 -12.82 -4.73
CA TYR A 261 12.38 -11.47 -4.27
C TYR A 261 13.46 -10.82 -5.14
N GLN A 262 14.55 -11.54 -5.44
CA GLN A 262 15.63 -11.04 -6.31
C GLN A 262 15.14 -10.75 -7.73
N ILE A 263 14.21 -11.55 -8.27
CA ILE A 263 13.59 -11.29 -9.56
C ILE A 263 12.80 -9.99 -9.52
N LEU A 264 11.91 -9.81 -8.53
CA LEU A 264 11.12 -8.59 -8.39
C LEU A 264 12.00 -7.35 -8.17
N ARG A 265 13.07 -7.50 -7.38
CA ARG A 265 14.07 -6.46 -7.15
C ARG A 265 14.74 -6.02 -8.45
N ASN A 266 15.23 -6.97 -9.24
CA ASN A 266 15.87 -6.68 -10.54
C ASN A 266 14.89 -6.02 -11.50
N TYR A 267 13.66 -6.54 -11.61
CA TYR A 267 12.62 -5.95 -12.43
C TYR A 267 12.29 -4.52 -12.00
N SER A 268 12.23 -4.25 -10.70
CA SER A 268 11.98 -2.90 -10.18
C SER A 268 13.08 -1.91 -10.58
N ILE A 269 14.33 -2.34 -10.55
CA ILE A 269 15.48 -1.54 -10.98
C ILE A 269 15.39 -1.25 -12.48
N ASP A 270 15.09 -2.24 -13.29
CA ASP A 270 14.97 -2.08 -14.74
C ASP A 270 13.76 -1.19 -15.11
N ILE A 271 12.64 -1.36 -14.42
CA ILE A 271 11.43 -0.57 -14.62
C ILE A 271 11.67 0.91 -14.31
N ILE A 272 12.21 1.24 -13.13
CA ILE A 272 12.41 2.64 -12.74
C ILE A 272 13.39 3.36 -13.66
N ARG A 273 14.40 2.62 -14.18
CA ARG A 273 15.33 3.11 -15.20
C ARG A 273 14.66 3.37 -16.54
N GLU A 274 13.88 2.42 -17.05
CA GLU A 274 13.19 2.55 -18.35
C GLU A 274 12.13 3.65 -18.33
N ILE A 275 11.37 3.76 -17.25
CA ILE A 275 10.38 4.84 -17.07
C ILE A 275 11.09 6.20 -16.98
N GLY A 276 12.25 6.26 -16.35
CA GLY A 276 13.06 7.47 -16.27
C GLY A 276 12.79 8.32 -15.03
N VAL A 277 12.25 7.73 -13.94
CA VAL A 277 12.24 8.42 -12.63
C VAL A 277 13.64 8.33 -12.05
N ASP A 278 14.26 9.48 -11.80
CA ASP A 278 15.65 9.60 -11.35
C ASP A 278 15.83 10.56 -10.16
N THR A 279 14.75 11.07 -9.60
CA THR A 279 14.79 12.01 -8.46
C THR A 279 13.63 11.74 -7.49
N GLY A 280 13.36 10.51 -7.16
CA GLY A 280 12.27 10.26 -6.23
C GLY A 280 11.90 8.81 -5.99
N GLY A 281 10.80 8.66 -5.24
CA GLY A 281 10.20 7.38 -4.90
C GLY A 281 9.11 6.97 -5.88
N SER A 282 8.96 5.66 -6.03
CA SER A 282 7.95 5.03 -6.88
C SER A 282 7.44 3.75 -6.23
N ASN A 283 6.19 3.43 -6.49
CA ASN A 283 5.57 2.15 -6.13
C ASN A 283 5.42 1.31 -7.39
N ILE A 284 5.88 0.07 -7.35
CA ILE A 284 5.78 -0.89 -8.46
C ILE A 284 4.99 -2.11 -8.00
N GLN A 285 3.95 -2.47 -8.76
CA GLN A 285 3.05 -3.57 -8.43
C GLN A 285 3.27 -4.75 -9.36
N PHE A 286 3.31 -5.95 -8.78
CA PHE A 286 3.53 -7.22 -9.45
C PHE A 286 2.46 -8.24 -9.12
N GLY A 287 2.06 -9.01 -10.12
CA GLY A 287 1.30 -10.25 -9.94
C GLY A 287 2.20 -11.46 -10.10
N ILE A 288 2.08 -12.44 -9.20
CA ILE A 288 2.77 -13.73 -9.31
C ILE A 288 1.74 -14.84 -9.38
N ASN A 289 1.82 -15.64 -10.45
CA ASN A 289 0.98 -16.82 -10.59
C ASN A 289 1.35 -17.87 -9.52
N PRO A 290 0.42 -18.26 -8.63
CA PRO A 290 0.74 -19.20 -7.56
C PRO A 290 1.00 -20.64 -8.06
N GLU A 291 0.63 -20.96 -9.31
CA GLU A 291 0.77 -22.32 -9.87
C GLU A 291 2.12 -22.55 -10.54
N ASN A 292 2.62 -21.58 -11.29
CA ASN A 292 3.83 -21.71 -12.09
C ASN A 292 4.93 -20.70 -11.76
N GLY A 293 4.63 -19.67 -10.95
CA GLY A 293 5.56 -18.62 -10.57
C GLY A 293 5.79 -17.54 -11.62
N ASP A 294 4.99 -17.49 -12.67
CA ASP A 294 5.06 -16.43 -13.68
C ASP A 294 4.82 -15.06 -13.04
N VAL A 295 5.60 -14.08 -13.44
CA VAL A 295 5.53 -12.70 -12.95
C VAL A 295 4.99 -11.79 -14.04
N VAL A 296 4.05 -10.92 -13.68
CA VAL A 296 3.59 -9.80 -14.51
C VAL A 296 3.75 -8.48 -13.76
N VAL A 297 4.08 -7.44 -14.50
CA VAL A 297 4.09 -6.06 -13.99
C VAL A 297 2.69 -5.48 -14.18
N ILE A 298 2.12 -4.93 -13.12
CA ILE A 298 0.76 -4.37 -13.14
C ILE A 298 0.79 -2.89 -13.49
N GLU A 299 1.52 -2.13 -12.68
CA GLU A 299 1.66 -0.69 -12.83
C GLU A 299 2.88 -0.17 -12.07
N MET A 300 3.28 1.05 -12.40
CA MET A 300 4.22 1.83 -11.62
C MET A 300 3.64 3.23 -11.38
N ASN A 301 3.64 3.67 -10.15
CA ASN A 301 3.29 5.04 -9.80
C ASN A 301 4.58 5.89 -9.77
N PRO A 302 4.78 6.88 -10.69
CA PRO A 302 6.02 7.69 -10.77
C PRO A 302 6.03 8.81 -9.73
N ARG A 303 5.58 8.53 -8.53
CA ARG A 303 5.38 9.47 -7.43
C ARG A 303 5.32 8.74 -6.10
N VAL A 304 5.41 9.49 -5.03
CA VAL A 304 5.06 8.98 -3.69
C VAL A 304 3.59 8.51 -3.71
N SER A 305 3.36 7.30 -3.23
CA SER A 305 2.06 6.63 -3.18
C SER A 305 1.50 6.59 -1.75
N ARG A 306 0.30 6.02 -1.58
CA ARG A 306 -0.21 5.71 -0.24
C ARG A 306 0.67 4.69 0.46
N SER A 307 1.07 3.65 -0.26
CA SER A 307 1.98 2.62 0.25
C SER A 307 3.32 3.21 0.68
N SER A 308 3.80 4.28 0.02
CA SER A 308 5.05 4.95 0.41
C SER A 308 4.99 5.56 1.81
N ALA A 309 3.85 6.12 2.21
CA ALA A 309 3.67 6.66 3.57
C ALA A 309 3.67 5.53 4.62
N LEU A 310 2.99 4.42 4.33
CA LEU A 310 3.00 3.23 5.18
C LEU A 310 4.38 2.59 5.24
N ALA A 311 5.05 2.43 4.10
CA ALA A 311 6.41 1.91 4.04
C ALA A 311 7.38 2.78 4.84
N SER A 312 7.24 4.11 4.77
CA SER A 312 8.05 5.03 5.58
C SER A 312 7.87 4.80 7.07
N LYS A 313 6.65 4.52 7.53
CA LYS A 313 6.37 4.21 8.93
C LYS A 313 6.78 2.79 9.31
N ALA A 314 6.63 1.84 8.38
CA ALA A 314 7.03 0.46 8.59
C ALA A 314 8.54 0.29 8.71
N THR A 315 9.31 1.03 7.93
CA THR A 315 10.78 0.89 7.85
C THR A 315 11.55 1.96 8.61
N GLY A 316 10.88 3.04 9.03
CA GLY A 316 11.56 4.25 9.52
C GLY A 316 12.21 5.10 8.42
N TYR A 317 12.30 4.62 7.19
CA TYR A 317 12.91 5.34 6.07
C TYR A 317 11.97 6.42 5.50
N PRO A 318 12.31 7.73 5.56
CA PRO A 318 11.39 8.82 5.26
C PRO A 318 11.32 9.10 3.74
N ILE A 319 10.62 8.26 2.97
CA ILE A 319 10.58 8.28 1.50
C ILE A 319 10.27 9.69 0.96
N ALA A 320 9.23 10.35 1.47
CA ALA A 320 8.83 11.67 0.95
C ALA A 320 9.88 12.76 1.22
N LYS A 321 10.53 12.75 2.38
CA LYS A 321 11.64 13.65 2.72
C LYS A 321 12.84 13.43 1.79
N ILE A 322 13.22 12.15 1.61
CA ILE A 322 14.32 11.78 0.73
C ILE A 322 14.00 12.18 -0.72
N ALA A 323 12.81 11.83 -1.22
CA ALA A 323 12.39 12.21 -2.58
C ALA A 323 12.44 13.73 -2.83
N ALA A 324 12.01 14.54 -1.86
CA ALA A 324 12.10 16.00 -1.95
C ALA A 324 13.56 16.49 -2.03
N LYS A 325 14.47 15.88 -1.26
CA LYS A 325 15.90 16.23 -1.32
C LYS A 325 16.57 15.78 -2.62
N LEU A 326 16.21 14.60 -3.14
CA LEU A 326 16.68 14.14 -4.46
C LEU A 326 16.23 15.10 -5.57
N ALA A 327 14.98 15.57 -5.51
CA ALA A 327 14.44 16.50 -6.49
C ALA A 327 15.21 17.85 -6.56
N VAL A 328 15.92 18.23 -5.50
CA VAL A 328 16.73 19.44 -5.44
C VAL A 328 18.25 19.16 -5.55
N GLY A 329 18.63 17.99 -6.07
CA GLY A 329 19.98 17.70 -6.53
C GLY A 329 20.86 16.86 -5.60
N TYR A 330 20.35 16.42 -4.44
CA TYR A 330 21.06 15.44 -3.61
C TYR A 330 21.07 14.07 -4.27
N SER A 331 22.01 13.23 -3.87
CA SER A 331 22.05 11.80 -4.16
C SER A 331 21.91 10.99 -2.88
N LEU A 332 21.50 9.72 -3.01
CA LEU A 332 21.24 8.83 -1.87
C LEU A 332 22.48 8.60 -0.99
N ASP A 333 23.67 8.58 -1.60
CA ASP A 333 24.94 8.42 -0.91
C ASP A 333 25.39 9.68 -0.14
N GLU A 334 24.79 10.83 -0.42
CA GLU A 334 25.08 12.12 0.24
C GLU A 334 24.12 12.42 1.40
N LEU A 335 22.99 11.71 1.46
CA LEU A 335 21.98 11.90 2.50
C LEU A 335 22.20 10.90 3.63
N PRO A 336 22.20 11.35 4.90
CA PRO A 336 22.25 10.42 6.02
C PRO A 336 20.90 9.69 6.17
N ASN A 337 20.94 8.46 6.68
CA ASN A 337 19.75 7.77 7.16
C ASN A 337 19.32 8.41 8.49
N ASP A 338 18.08 8.86 8.58
CA ASP A 338 17.57 9.56 9.78
C ASP A 338 17.49 8.64 11.00
N ILE A 339 17.41 7.33 10.81
CA ILE A 339 17.26 6.35 11.88
C ILE A 339 18.60 6.01 12.50
N THR A 340 19.55 5.59 11.69
CA THR A 340 20.88 5.17 12.18
C THR A 340 21.84 6.35 12.35
N ARG A 341 21.68 7.39 11.53
CA ARG A 341 22.58 8.56 11.41
C ARG A 341 23.99 8.24 10.94
N ASP A 342 24.41 6.99 11.04
CA ASP A 342 25.74 6.48 10.68
C ASP A 342 25.79 5.90 9.26
N THR A 343 24.64 5.47 8.73
CA THR A 343 24.56 4.93 7.36
C THR A 343 23.99 5.97 6.38
N PRO A 344 24.36 5.91 5.09
CA PRO A 344 23.74 6.77 4.08
C PRO A 344 22.32 6.27 3.71
N ALA A 345 21.51 7.14 3.11
CA ALA A 345 20.18 6.81 2.62
C ALA A 345 20.20 5.78 1.45
N SER A 346 21.36 5.50 0.88
CA SER A 346 21.57 4.42 -0.09
C SER A 346 21.64 3.02 0.54
N PHE A 347 21.64 2.91 1.85
CA PHE A 347 21.59 1.63 2.55
C PHE A 347 20.17 1.06 2.51
N GLU A 348 20.02 -0.12 1.93
CA GLU A 348 18.71 -0.77 1.73
C GLU A 348 18.16 -1.26 3.07
N PRO A 349 16.92 -0.88 3.45
CA PRO A 349 16.35 -1.29 4.73
C PRO A 349 16.19 -2.81 4.85
N THR A 350 16.48 -3.32 6.04
CA THR A 350 16.27 -4.72 6.44
C THR A 350 15.46 -4.75 7.72
N LEU A 351 14.33 -5.48 7.74
CA LEU A 351 13.41 -5.55 8.87
C LEU A 351 13.45 -6.92 9.53
N ASP A 352 13.54 -6.96 10.85
CA ASP A 352 13.46 -8.15 11.69
C ASP A 352 12.12 -8.29 12.44
N TYR A 353 11.16 -7.43 12.12
CA TYR A 353 9.79 -7.45 12.61
C TYR A 353 8.79 -7.51 11.45
N VAL A 354 7.53 -7.70 11.76
CA VAL A 354 6.45 -7.77 10.79
C VAL A 354 5.45 -6.64 11.02
N VAL A 355 5.07 -5.99 9.92
CA VAL A 355 4.07 -4.92 9.90
C VAL A 355 2.82 -5.44 9.21
N VAL A 356 1.66 -5.23 9.82
CA VAL A 356 0.35 -5.56 9.23
C VAL A 356 -0.51 -4.31 9.16
N LYS A 357 -1.03 -4.01 7.97
CA LYS A 357 -2.02 -2.97 7.72
C LYS A 357 -3.38 -3.63 7.49
N ILE A 358 -4.43 -3.16 8.15
CA ILE A 358 -5.82 -3.57 7.89
C ILE A 358 -6.63 -2.34 7.48
N PRO A 359 -7.36 -2.39 6.36
CA PRO A 359 -8.22 -1.29 5.94
C PRO A 359 -9.45 -1.16 6.84
N ARG A 360 -9.92 0.08 7.03
CA ARG A 360 -11.17 0.41 7.75
C ARG A 360 -12.26 0.76 6.76
N PHE A 361 -13.39 0.07 6.87
CA PHE A 361 -14.59 0.33 6.07
C PHE A 361 -15.67 0.96 6.93
N THR A 362 -16.61 1.68 6.29
CA THR A 362 -17.76 2.33 6.95
C THR A 362 -19.08 1.95 6.27
N PHE A 363 -19.19 0.70 5.83
CA PHE A 363 -20.43 0.21 5.19
C PHE A 363 -21.65 0.37 6.08
N GLU A 364 -21.46 0.34 7.40
CA GLU A 364 -22.52 0.60 8.39
C GLU A 364 -23.19 1.96 8.25
N LYS A 365 -22.53 2.94 7.66
CA LYS A 365 -23.07 4.28 7.37
C LYS A 365 -23.80 4.37 6.03
N PHE A 366 -23.67 3.35 5.20
CA PHE A 366 -24.23 3.31 3.85
C PHE A 366 -24.99 1.99 3.61
N PRO A 367 -26.15 1.79 4.28
CA PRO A 367 -26.85 0.50 4.30
C PRO A 367 -27.35 0.03 2.92
N GLU A 368 -27.50 0.92 1.95
CA GLU A 368 -27.88 0.58 0.58
C GLU A 368 -26.68 0.07 -0.26
N THR A 369 -25.44 0.26 0.22
CA THR A 369 -24.24 -0.19 -0.46
C THR A 369 -23.94 -1.64 -0.08
N LYS A 370 -23.74 -2.48 -1.08
CA LYS A 370 -23.31 -3.86 -0.83
C LYS A 370 -21.91 -3.86 -0.20
N ALA A 371 -21.77 -4.49 0.95
CA ALA A 371 -20.49 -4.75 1.61
C ALA A 371 -19.74 -5.85 0.86
N GLN A 372 -19.17 -5.52 -0.30
CA GLN A 372 -18.41 -6.43 -1.15
C GLN A 372 -17.21 -5.69 -1.74
N LEU A 373 -16.02 -6.22 -1.56
CA LEU A 373 -14.79 -5.67 -2.11
C LEU A 373 -14.64 -6.03 -3.58
N GLY A 374 -13.82 -5.29 -4.29
CA GLY A 374 -13.56 -5.48 -5.72
C GLY A 374 -12.36 -4.64 -6.18
N THR A 375 -12.28 -4.39 -7.47
CA THR A 375 -11.19 -3.63 -8.08
C THR A 375 -11.26 -2.12 -7.81
N GLN A 376 -12.36 -1.62 -7.28
CA GLN A 376 -12.54 -0.23 -6.87
C GLN A 376 -12.35 -0.11 -5.35
N MET A 377 -11.53 0.83 -4.92
CA MET A 377 -11.27 1.09 -3.50
C MET A 377 -12.52 1.59 -2.76
N LYS A 378 -12.75 1.07 -1.56
CA LYS A 378 -13.90 1.39 -0.69
C LYS A 378 -13.50 1.74 0.75
N SER A 379 -12.28 1.44 1.15
CA SER A 379 -11.78 1.80 2.48
C SER A 379 -11.66 3.30 2.65
N VAL A 380 -11.97 3.77 3.86
CA VAL A 380 -11.95 5.20 4.24
C VAL A 380 -10.75 5.54 5.13
N GLY A 381 -10.04 4.55 5.60
CA GLY A 381 -8.88 4.66 6.45
C GLY A 381 -8.26 3.30 6.66
N GLU A 382 -7.26 3.25 7.52
CA GLU A 382 -6.49 2.04 7.79
C GLU A 382 -5.82 2.11 9.15
N VAL A 383 -5.47 0.95 9.67
CA VAL A 383 -4.61 0.80 10.83
C VAL A 383 -3.34 0.08 10.44
N MET A 384 -2.25 0.38 11.14
CA MET A 384 -0.97 -0.30 10.99
C MET A 384 -0.49 -0.77 12.37
N SER A 385 -0.03 -2.00 12.45
CA SER A 385 0.54 -2.56 13.67
C SER A 385 1.84 -3.29 13.39
N ILE A 386 2.75 -3.25 14.35
CA ILE A 386 4.06 -3.88 14.30
C ILE A 386 4.14 -4.95 15.39
N GLY A 387 4.78 -6.06 15.09
CA GLY A 387 5.05 -7.14 16.04
C GLY A 387 6.25 -7.96 15.57
N SER A 388 6.85 -8.73 16.46
CA SER A 388 7.96 -9.63 16.12
C SER A 388 7.53 -10.74 15.16
N THR A 389 6.24 -11.04 15.09
CA THR A 389 5.66 -12.05 14.19
C THR A 389 4.40 -11.54 13.52
N PHE A 390 4.06 -12.15 12.37
CA PHE A 390 2.78 -11.89 11.69
C PHE A 390 1.57 -12.07 12.62
N LYS A 391 1.56 -13.12 13.44
CA LYS A 391 0.45 -13.41 14.37
C LYS A 391 0.25 -12.29 15.38
N GLU A 392 1.34 -11.82 15.97
CA GLU A 392 1.31 -10.70 16.92
C GLU A 392 0.83 -9.41 16.25
N ALA A 393 1.43 -9.05 15.12
CA ALA A 393 1.07 -7.86 14.37
C ALA A 393 -0.41 -7.90 13.92
N LEU A 394 -0.89 -9.04 13.40
CA LEU A 394 -2.27 -9.23 13.00
C LEU A 394 -3.25 -9.05 14.17
N GLY A 395 -2.98 -9.66 15.32
CA GLY A 395 -3.81 -9.54 16.50
C GLY A 395 -3.89 -8.09 17.02
N LYS A 396 -2.80 -7.34 16.96
CA LYS A 396 -2.79 -5.90 17.29
C LYS A 396 -3.60 -5.09 16.28
N ALA A 397 -3.39 -5.32 14.98
CA ALA A 397 -4.07 -4.60 13.91
C ALA A 397 -5.60 -4.77 13.99
N MET A 398 -6.08 -5.99 14.27
CA MET A 398 -7.52 -6.25 14.46
C MET A 398 -8.12 -5.40 15.59
N ARG A 399 -7.42 -5.28 16.73
CA ARG A 399 -7.87 -4.46 17.85
C ARG A 399 -7.79 -2.96 17.59
N SER A 400 -6.89 -2.54 16.72
CA SER A 400 -6.70 -1.12 16.37
C SER A 400 -7.79 -0.58 15.44
N LEU A 401 -8.64 -1.43 14.86
CA LEU A 401 -9.72 -1.01 13.95
C LEU A 401 -10.83 -0.18 14.62
N GLU A 402 -10.91 -0.18 15.95
CA GLU A 402 -11.96 0.51 16.72
C GLU A 402 -13.39 0.13 16.28
N ILE A 403 -13.60 -1.18 16.12
CA ILE A 403 -14.90 -1.79 15.78
C ILE A 403 -15.36 -2.76 16.87
N ASP A 404 -14.92 -2.55 18.12
CA ASP A 404 -15.16 -3.40 19.28
C ASP A 404 -14.62 -4.85 19.15
N SER A 405 -13.77 -5.12 18.15
CA SER A 405 -13.11 -6.42 17.98
C SER A 405 -11.99 -6.60 18.99
N ILE A 406 -11.97 -7.74 19.66
CA ILE A 406 -10.94 -8.13 20.62
C ILE A 406 -9.89 -9.09 20.04
N GLY A 407 -10.02 -9.42 18.76
CA GLY A 407 -9.20 -10.37 18.02
C GLY A 407 -10.06 -11.21 17.08
N PHE A 408 -9.80 -12.51 17.00
CA PHE A 408 -10.63 -13.43 16.22
C PHE A 408 -11.93 -13.78 16.97
N ASP A 409 -12.86 -12.84 17.00
CA ASP A 409 -14.18 -13.02 17.58
C ASP A 409 -14.96 -14.11 16.82
N ARG A 410 -15.88 -14.81 17.52
CA ARG A 410 -16.74 -15.80 16.87
C ARG A 410 -17.88 -15.11 16.16
N MET A 411 -17.92 -15.22 14.84
CA MET A 411 -18.93 -14.58 13.99
C MET A 411 -20.08 -15.53 13.66
N GLU A 412 -19.79 -16.78 13.28
CA GLU A 412 -20.79 -17.69 12.73
C GLU A 412 -20.47 -19.16 13.03
N LYS A 413 -21.50 -19.94 13.32
CA LYS A 413 -21.41 -21.38 13.60
C LYS A 413 -21.92 -22.27 12.46
N SER A 414 -22.65 -21.70 11.51
CA SER A 414 -23.17 -22.41 10.36
C SER A 414 -22.09 -22.58 9.29
N LYS A 415 -21.66 -23.81 9.03
CA LYS A 415 -20.67 -24.13 8.00
C LYS A 415 -21.06 -23.59 6.62
N GLY A 416 -22.36 -23.69 6.25
CA GLY A 416 -22.85 -23.22 4.95
C GLY A 416 -22.70 -21.70 4.79
N LYS A 417 -23.03 -20.94 5.86
CA LYS A 417 -22.88 -19.48 5.83
C LYS A 417 -21.41 -19.05 5.80
N VAL A 418 -20.55 -19.72 6.59
CA VAL A 418 -19.09 -19.46 6.55
C VAL A 418 -18.54 -19.68 5.15
N LEU A 419 -18.85 -20.80 4.51
CA LEU A 419 -18.40 -21.09 3.14
C LEU A 419 -18.92 -20.07 2.11
N SER A 420 -20.18 -19.62 2.25
CA SER A 420 -20.74 -18.58 1.38
C SER A 420 -19.98 -17.26 1.48
N ILE A 421 -19.60 -16.85 2.71
CA ILE A 421 -18.85 -15.62 2.91
C ILE A 421 -17.41 -15.76 2.41
N LEU A 422 -16.76 -16.88 2.67
CA LEU A 422 -15.40 -17.13 2.14
C LEU A 422 -15.34 -17.15 0.62
N SER A 423 -16.44 -17.54 -0.05
CA SER A 423 -16.55 -17.52 -1.52
C SER A 423 -16.82 -16.13 -2.10
N SER A 424 -17.05 -15.13 -1.26
CA SER A 424 -17.29 -13.75 -1.64
C SER A 424 -16.09 -12.87 -1.25
N ASN A 425 -16.03 -11.64 -1.77
CA ASN A 425 -15.09 -10.64 -1.32
C ASN A 425 -15.71 -9.81 -0.18
N ASP A 426 -16.07 -10.48 0.90
CA ASP A 426 -16.62 -9.85 2.09
C ASP A 426 -15.53 -9.15 2.89
N PRO A 427 -15.71 -7.90 3.35
CA PRO A 427 -14.72 -7.16 4.15
C PRO A 427 -14.43 -7.81 5.51
N GLU A 428 -15.35 -8.63 6.03
CA GLU A 428 -15.18 -9.35 7.30
C GLU A 428 -14.60 -10.75 7.12
N LYS A 429 -14.20 -11.13 5.91
CA LYS A 429 -13.66 -12.47 5.56
C LYS A 429 -12.63 -12.97 6.56
N LEU A 430 -11.76 -12.09 7.09
CA LEU A 430 -10.72 -12.44 8.06
C LEU A 430 -11.26 -13.20 9.28
N TRP A 431 -12.36 -12.75 9.87
CA TRP A 431 -12.99 -13.41 11.03
C TRP A 431 -13.61 -14.76 10.65
N TYR A 432 -14.19 -14.85 9.45
CA TYR A 432 -14.77 -16.09 8.93
C TYR A 432 -13.72 -17.14 8.57
N LEU A 433 -12.47 -16.78 8.27
CA LEU A 433 -11.36 -17.72 8.15
C LEU A 433 -11.12 -18.45 9.49
N ALA A 434 -11.13 -17.71 10.59
CA ALA A 434 -10.99 -18.31 11.93
C ALA A 434 -12.16 -19.24 12.26
N ASP A 435 -13.40 -18.84 11.94
CA ASP A 435 -14.57 -19.71 12.16
C ASP A 435 -14.55 -20.96 11.29
N ALA A 436 -14.07 -20.87 10.05
CA ALA A 436 -13.87 -22.03 9.20
C ALA A 436 -12.92 -23.05 9.84
N LEU A 437 -11.79 -22.58 10.38
CA LEU A 437 -10.80 -23.41 11.06
C LEU A 437 -11.34 -24.00 12.39
N ARG A 438 -12.16 -23.24 13.13
CA ARG A 438 -12.87 -23.74 14.32
C ARG A 438 -13.87 -24.85 13.98
N LEU A 439 -14.51 -24.76 12.83
CA LEU A 439 -15.45 -25.75 12.29
C LEU A 439 -14.74 -26.96 11.65
N GLY A 440 -13.42 -26.98 11.62
CA GLY A 440 -12.63 -28.11 11.09
C GLY A 440 -12.52 -28.13 9.57
N ILE A 441 -12.78 -27.01 8.87
CA ILE A 441 -12.52 -26.89 7.44
C ILE A 441 -11.00 -26.85 7.25
N SER A 442 -10.48 -27.63 6.31
CA SER A 442 -9.04 -27.73 6.10
C SER A 442 -8.45 -26.46 5.47
N VAL A 443 -7.16 -26.20 5.70
CA VAL A 443 -6.43 -25.10 5.06
C VAL A 443 -6.49 -25.24 3.53
N ASP A 444 -6.44 -26.46 3.00
CA ASP A 444 -6.52 -26.70 1.56
C ASP A 444 -7.89 -26.34 0.99
N ASP A 445 -8.97 -26.69 1.69
CA ASP A 445 -10.33 -26.30 1.27
C ASP A 445 -10.51 -24.77 1.31
N ILE A 446 -10.02 -24.11 2.36
CA ILE A 446 -10.07 -22.65 2.49
C ILE A 446 -9.25 -21.99 1.37
N PHE A 447 -8.04 -22.47 1.09
CA PHE A 447 -7.21 -22.00 -0.02
C PHE A 447 -7.92 -22.16 -1.37
N ASN A 448 -8.54 -23.32 -1.62
CA ASN A 448 -9.24 -23.56 -2.88
C ASN A 448 -10.39 -22.58 -3.12
N ILE A 449 -11.04 -22.13 -2.06
CA ILE A 449 -12.16 -21.18 -2.11
C ILE A 449 -11.63 -19.73 -2.22
N THR A 450 -10.68 -19.36 -1.37
CA THR A 450 -10.29 -17.95 -1.18
C THR A 450 -9.08 -17.53 -1.99
N LYS A 451 -8.25 -18.47 -2.41
CA LYS A 451 -6.92 -18.29 -3.00
C LYS A 451 -5.92 -17.52 -2.10
N ILE A 452 -6.27 -17.28 -0.83
CA ILE A 452 -5.34 -16.71 0.16
C ILE A 452 -4.20 -17.70 0.40
N ASP A 453 -2.96 -17.22 0.40
CA ASP A 453 -1.79 -18.09 0.53
C ASP A 453 -1.85 -18.95 1.80
N LYS A 454 -1.48 -20.23 1.64
CA LYS A 454 -1.51 -21.21 2.73
C LYS A 454 -0.62 -20.83 3.92
N TRP A 455 0.40 -20.02 3.70
CA TRP A 455 1.25 -19.52 4.77
C TRP A 455 0.43 -18.69 5.77
N PHE A 456 -0.38 -17.75 5.28
CA PHE A 456 -1.27 -16.94 6.12
C PHE A 456 -2.33 -17.79 6.80
N LEU A 457 -2.96 -18.70 6.06
CA LEU A 457 -3.97 -19.61 6.60
C LEU A 457 -3.41 -20.53 7.70
N ASN A 458 -2.17 -20.99 7.55
CA ASN A 458 -1.49 -21.78 8.58
C ASN A 458 -1.20 -20.96 9.84
N ASN A 459 -0.78 -19.70 9.71
CA ASN A 459 -0.60 -18.82 10.86
C ASN A 459 -1.92 -18.60 11.63
N ILE A 460 -3.03 -18.37 10.92
CA ILE A 460 -4.35 -18.26 11.56
C ILE A 460 -4.75 -19.59 12.21
N ARG A 461 -4.48 -20.73 11.57
CA ARG A 461 -4.73 -22.06 12.15
C ARG A 461 -3.97 -22.24 13.47
N GLU A 462 -2.71 -21.86 13.54
CA GLU A 462 -1.92 -21.95 14.78
C GLU A 462 -2.51 -21.09 15.90
N ILE A 463 -3.03 -19.90 15.58
CA ILE A 463 -3.76 -19.06 16.55
C ILE A 463 -4.99 -19.82 17.06
N ILE A 464 -5.81 -20.41 16.17
CA ILE A 464 -7.02 -21.14 16.56
C ILE A 464 -6.69 -22.45 17.31
N ASP A 465 -5.60 -23.11 16.99
CA ASP A 465 -5.18 -24.32 17.73
C ASP A 465 -4.68 -23.96 19.15
N LEU A 466 -4.05 -22.78 19.32
CA LEU A 466 -3.72 -22.26 20.64
C LEU A 466 -4.99 -21.92 21.45
N GLU A 467 -6.02 -21.32 20.82
CA GLU A 467 -7.35 -21.11 21.43
C GLU A 467 -7.92 -22.41 22.01
N LYS A 468 -7.91 -23.50 21.23
CA LYS A 468 -8.40 -24.82 21.67
C LYS A 468 -7.63 -25.36 22.89
N ARG A 469 -6.34 -25.03 23.01
CA ARG A 469 -5.52 -25.44 24.16
C ARG A 469 -5.89 -24.61 25.41
N ILE A 470 -6.11 -23.31 25.27
CA ILE A 470 -6.50 -22.42 26.37
C ILE A 470 -7.90 -22.74 26.88
N LEU A 471 -8.86 -23.01 25.99
CA LEU A 471 -10.24 -23.39 26.34
C LEU A 471 -10.34 -24.62 27.27
N LYS A 472 -9.31 -25.46 27.33
CA LYS A 472 -9.25 -26.64 28.21
C LYS A 472 -8.70 -26.32 29.61
N LYS A 473 -8.42 -25.04 29.89
CA LYS A 473 -7.78 -24.56 31.13
C LYS A 473 -8.68 -23.61 31.90
N THR A 474 -8.29 -23.39 33.14
CA THR A 474 -8.80 -22.32 34.01
C THR A 474 -7.62 -21.50 34.49
N ILE A 475 -7.87 -20.31 35.05
CA ILE A 475 -6.81 -19.44 35.58
C ILE A 475 -5.97 -20.15 36.66
N SER A 476 -6.56 -21.08 37.40
CA SER A 476 -5.89 -21.83 38.50
C SER A 476 -4.98 -22.97 38.00
N ASN A 477 -5.13 -23.46 36.76
CA ASN A 477 -4.37 -24.60 36.26
C ASN A 477 -3.61 -24.32 34.94
N ILE A 478 -3.70 -23.11 34.41
CA ILE A 478 -2.94 -22.71 33.21
C ILE A 478 -1.48 -22.52 33.59
N LYS A 479 -0.57 -22.92 32.69
CA LYS A 479 0.85 -22.70 32.90
C LYS A 479 1.29 -21.33 32.37
N PRO A 480 2.26 -20.63 33.01
CA PRO A 480 2.77 -19.34 32.54
C PRO A 480 3.21 -19.36 31.08
N ALA A 481 3.93 -20.40 30.64
CA ALA A 481 4.38 -20.56 29.27
C ALA A 481 3.22 -20.57 28.23
N LEU A 482 2.01 -21.03 28.60
CA LEU A 482 0.88 -21.01 27.70
C LEU A 482 0.29 -19.60 27.57
N ILE A 483 0.31 -18.81 28.65
CA ILE A 483 -0.08 -17.39 28.63
C ILE A 483 0.94 -16.57 27.84
N LEU A 484 2.25 -16.79 28.07
CA LEU A 484 3.29 -16.12 27.29
C LEU A 484 3.10 -16.40 25.78
N ASN A 485 2.97 -17.66 25.40
CA ASN A 485 2.73 -18.04 24.01
C ASN A 485 1.45 -17.40 23.43
N ALA A 486 0.39 -17.22 24.24
CA ALA A 486 -0.80 -16.51 23.80
C ALA A 486 -0.50 -15.01 23.54
N LYS A 487 0.34 -14.39 24.37
CA LYS A 487 0.73 -12.99 24.16
C LYS A 487 1.58 -12.84 22.91
N GLU A 488 2.56 -13.71 22.67
CA GLU A 488 3.38 -13.78 21.45
C GLU A 488 2.53 -14.00 20.18
N TYR A 489 1.39 -14.69 20.31
CA TYR A 489 0.42 -14.89 19.21
C TYR A 489 -0.60 -13.75 19.08
N GLY A 490 -0.40 -12.65 19.82
CA GLY A 490 -1.21 -11.45 19.71
C GLY A 490 -2.53 -11.46 20.48
N TYR A 491 -2.78 -12.41 21.39
CA TYR A 491 -3.99 -12.41 22.20
C TYR A 491 -4.01 -11.26 23.21
N SER A 492 -5.15 -10.57 23.31
CA SER A 492 -5.43 -9.60 24.37
C SER A 492 -5.75 -10.30 25.69
N ASP A 493 -5.57 -9.59 26.80
CA ASP A 493 -5.95 -10.12 28.12
C ASP A 493 -7.47 -10.39 28.20
N ILE A 494 -8.28 -9.55 27.56
CA ILE A 494 -9.72 -9.75 27.49
C ILE A 494 -10.07 -11.02 26.69
N MET A 495 -9.40 -11.30 25.56
CA MET A 495 -9.64 -12.54 24.81
C MET A 495 -9.24 -13.77 25.63
N ILE A 496 -8.09 -13.73 26.32
CA ILE A 496 -7.64 -14.81 27.20
C ILE A 496 -8.63 -15.01 28.34
N SER A 497 -9.17 -13.93 28.93
CA SER A 497 -10.14 -14.04 30.04
C SER A 497 -11.44 -14.72 29.60
N ILE A 498 -11.93 -14.43 28.41
CA ILE A 498 -13.11 -15.09 27.83
C ILE A 498 -12.85 -16.58 27.63
N LEU A 499 -11.70 -16.96 27.09
CA LEU A 499 -11.33 -18.36 26.88
C LEU A 499 -11.19 -19.13 28.20
N LEU A 500 -10.65 -18.50 29.24
CA LEU A 500 -10.48 -19.08 30.59
C LEU A 500 -11.74 -18.98 31.45
N LYS A 501 -12.77 -18.26 30.99
CA LYS A 501 -14.01 -17.95 31.74
C LYS A 501 -13.71 -17.25 33.07
N THR A 502 -12.90 -16.24 33.04
CA THR A 502 -12.45 -15.43 34.19
C THR A 502 -12.54 -13.94 33.86
N GLU A 503 -12.17 -13.05 34.76
CA GLU A 503 -12.12 -11.60 34.52
C GLU A 503 -10.75 -11.17 33.95
N GLU A 504 -10.74 -10.14 33.11
CA GLU A 504 -9.51 -9.60 32.52
C GLU A 504 -8.46 -9.22 33.60
N LYS A 505 -8.92 -8.63 34.72
CA LYS A 505 -8.03 -8.27 35.82
C LYS A 505 -7.29 -9.46 36.44
N GLU A 506 -7.90 -10.65 36.42
CA GLU A 506 -7.27 -11.87 36.94
C GLU A 506 -6.18 -12.37 35.98
N VAL A 507 -6.41 -12.28 34.66
CA VAL A 507 -5.38 -12.57 33.66
C VAL A 507 -4.20 -11.61 33.80
N ARG A 508 -4.48 -10.33 33.97
CA ARG A 508 -3.43 -9.30 34.18
C ARG A 508 -2.64 -9.54 35.45
N ALA A 509 -3.32 -9.84 36.56
CA ALA A 509 -2.65 -10.18 37.82
C ALA A 509 -1.78 -11.44 37.70
N TYR A 510 -2.30 -12.47 37.01
CA TYR A 510 -1.55 -13.70 36.75
C TYR A 510 -0.28 -13.44 35.94
N ARG A 511 -0.39 -12.65 34.85
CA ARG A 511 0.77 -12.28 34.02
C ARG A 511 1.83 -11.55 34.85
N SER A 512 1.41 -10.52 35.59
CA SER A 512 2.33 -9.73 36.44
C SER A 512 3.03 -10.59 37.48
N ALA A 513 2.28 -11.49 38.14
CA ALA A 513 2.86 -12.40 39.15
C ALA A 513 3.87 -13.41 38.56
N ASN A 514 3.79 -13.70 37.25
CA ASN A 514 4.69 -14.60 36.53
C ASN A 514 5.69 -13.86 35.62
N SER A 515 5.87 -12.54 35.80
CA SER A 515 6.80 -11.71 35.04
C SER A 515 6.55 -11.75 33.50
N ILE A 516 5.32 -12.01 33.07
CA ILE A 516 4.92 -11.94 31.65
C ILE A 516 4.52 -10.50 31.34
N LEU A 517 5.50 -9.68 31.04
CA LEU A 517 5.35 -8.25 30.78
C LEU A 517 5.75 -7.96 29.32
N PRO A 518 5.12 -6.96 28.67
CA PRO A 518 5.59 -6.50 27.38
C PRO A 518 6.92 -5.77 27.52
N CYS A 519 7.77 -5.89 26.54
CA CYS A 519 8.89 -5.01 26.27
C CYS A 519 8.59 -4.11 25.08
N TYR A 520 9.45 -3.13 24.82
CA TYR A 520 9.32 -2.22 23.69
C TYR A 520 10.57 -2.29 22.83
N LYS A 521 10.37 -2.40 21.53
CA LYS A 521 11.40 -2.37 20.50
C LYS A 521 11.27 -1.10 19.67
N MET A 522 12.38 -0.61 19.14
CA MET A 522 12.38 0.52 18.22
C MET A 522 12.13 0.05 16.78
N VAL A 523 11.47 0.91 16.00
CA VAL A 523 11.41 0.72 14.54
C VAL A 523 12.78 1.04 13.96
N ASP A 524 13.40 0.06 13.34
CA ASP A 524 14.77 0.10 12.87
C ASP A 524 14.86 -0.28 11.38
N THR A 525 15.73 0.39 10.64
CA THR A 525 15.98 0.13 9.22
C THR A 525 17.08 -0.91 8.97
N CYS A 526 17.76 -1.37 9.99
CA CYS A 526 18.99 -2.17 9.87
C CYS A 526 19.02 -3.44 10.71
N SER A 527 17.88 -3.94 11.20
CA SER A 527 17.78 -5.16 12.01
C SER A 527 18.78 -5.17 13.19
N ALA A 528 18.86 -4.04 13.92
CA ALA A 528 19.73 -3.80 15.05
C ALA A 528 21.26 -3.91 14.78
N GLU A 529 21.70 -3.92 13.50
CA GLU A 529 23.13 -3.86 13.18
C GLU A 529 23.78 -2.50 13.52
N PHE A 530 22.99 -1.43 13.57
CA PHE A 530 23.39 -0.09 13.98
C PHE A 530 22.45 0.43 15.05
N GLU A 531 22.94 1.31 15.92
CA GLU A 531 22.09 1.99 16.89
C GLU A 531 20.99 2.81 16.19
N ALA A 532 19.73 2.64 16.61
CA ALA A 532 18.60 3.37 16.04
C ALA A 532 18.23 4.57 16.90
N PHE A 533 18.03 5.73 16.26
CA PHE A 533 17.65 6.99 16.91
C PHE A 533 16.25 7.42 16.46
N THR A 534 15.27 6.56 16.69
CA THR A 534 13.88 6.78 16.28
C THR A 534 12.96 6.96 17.49
N PRO A 535 11.97 7.88 17.42
CA PRO A 535 10.92 7.95 18.44
C PRO A 535 9.81 6.90 18.22
N TYR A 536 9.91 6.01 17.21
CA TYR A 536 8.90 5.00 16.92
C TYR A 536 9.19 3.72 17.69
N LEU A 537 8.22 3.30 18.51
CA LEU A 537 8.32 2.11 19.34
C LEU A 537 7.11 1.21 19.11
N TYR A 538 7.32 -0.09 19.24
CA TYR A 538 6.24 -1.08 19.27
C TYR A 538 6.42 -2.00 20.48
N SER A 539 5.31 -2.48 21.05
CA SER A 539 5.35 -3.45 22.15
C SER A 539 5.44 -4.88 21.61
N THR A 540 6.14 -5.73 22.32
CA THR A 540 6.22 -7.17 22.04
C THR A 540 6.43 -7.95 23.34
N TYR A 541 6.50 -9.29 23.24
CA TYR A 541 6.78 -10.18 24.38
C TYR A 541 8.08 -10.94 24.15
N GLU A 542 9.18 -10.19 24.17
CA GLU A 542 10.55 -10.67 24.05
C GLU A 542 11.36 -10.41 25.34
N GLU A 543 12.61 -10.85 25.36
CA GLU A 543 13.46 -10.73 26.56
C GLU A 543 14.04 -9.32 26.73
N GLU A 544 14.42 -8.67 25.62
CA GLU A 544 15.09 -7.37 25.64
C GLU A 544 14.12 -6.21 25.39
N CYS A 545 14.24 -5.15 26.21
CA CYS A 545 13.51 -3.91 26.04
C CYS A 545 14.48 -2.80 25.61
N GLU A 546 14.20 -2.16 24.48
CA GLU A 546 15.00 -1.07 23.93
C GLU A 546 14.50 0.32 24.39
N ALA A 547 13.34 0.37 25.06
CA ALA A 547 12.86 1.62 25.65
C ALA A 547 13.54 1.85 27.01
N GLU A 548 14.40 2.84 27.06
CA GLU A 548 14.98 3.32 28.32
C GLU A 548 14.06 4.41 28.89
N PRO A 549 13.40 4.16 30.05
CA PRO A 549 12.62 5.19 30.69
C PRO A 549 13.56 6.29 31.26
N THR A 550 13.26 7.53 30.90
CA THR A 550 13.98 8.72 31.43
C THR A 550 13.47 9.12 32.81
#